data_5acf0034088264a218f666121e3f8330
#
_entry.id   5acf0034088264a218f666121e3f8330
#
_cell.length_a   1.000
_cell.length_b   1.000
_cell.length_c   1.000
_cell.angle_alpha   90.00
_cell.angle_beta   90.00
_cell.angle_gamma   90.00
#
_symmetry.space_group_name_H-M   'P 1'
#
loop_
_entity.id
_entity.type
_entity.pdbx_description
1 polymer ?
#
loop_
_entity_poly.entity_id
_entity_poly.type
_entity_poly.pdbx_seq_one_letter_code
_entity_poly.pdbx_strand_id
1 'polypeptide(L)'
;MISGVSLLRGRLLVFCAIAMSALVLRLAVTSFSPLAAQISEEIGFSSTVVGVFGMIPTAMFAAFGLATPALGRRWGLERTALIAMLMAGVGMATRALMTDTWSLLLLSGLALGGMGIGNVVIPPLVKRYFSDTLALVSSVYIVGVQLSTIVPAFVAVPLADAFGWRVSLGVWALVGFAAAVPWVWVLLRHRNADAGEVAPVDRNVDGRVWRSPVGWGMAGMFGMTSLVTYSMFTWIPDILADAGASPAFGGAMVGLFALLGLVSAFGAPSLCARMTNPFPVVVACASCFLIAFAGLWIAPMSAPILWIVLLGLGPSTFPMALTLINLRSRSHAGSAALSGFTQGVGYTVACLGPLLFGVFHDLTSGWTASFAFMTVAVAVLVTGAYQACKPRVVEDSWNSRPISVG
;
A
#
# COMPACT_ATOMS: atom_id res chain seq x y z
N MET A 1 -4.82 31.73 -4.25
CA MET A 1 -5.57 30.61 -4.86
C MET A 1 -5.72 30.69 -6.40
N ILE A 2 -5.56 31.85 -7.04
CA ILE A 2 -5.80 32.04 -8.49
C ILE A 2 -4.59 31.64 -9.37
N SER A 3 -3.37 31.59 -8.83
CA SER A 3 -2.16 31.23 -9.58
C SER A 3 -2.01 29.74 -9.96
N GLY A 4 -2.60 28.84 -9.19
CA GLY A 4 -2.48 27.40 -9.46
C GLY A 4 -3.27 26.89 -10.67
N VAL A 5 -4.41 27.50 -10.98
CA VAL A 5 -5.27 27.08 -12.10
C VAL A 5 -4.67 27.47 -13.45
N SER A 6 -3.92 28.55 -13.52
CA SER A 6 -3.24 28.96 -14.76
C SER A 6 -2.06 28.05 -15.14
N LEU A 7 -1.40 27.43 -14.16
CA LEU A 7 -0.27 26.52 -14.36
C LEU A 7 -0.68 25.15 -14.90
N LEU A 8 -1.94 24.75 -14.69
CA LEU A 8 -2.50 23.50 -15.24
C LEU A 8 -3.01 23.64 -16.69
N ARG A 9 -3.07 24.86 -17.24
CA ARG A 9 -3.53 25.12 -18.62
C ARG A 9 -2.61 24.39 -19.62
N GLY A 10 -3.17 23.50 -20.42
CA GLY A 10 -2.46 22.65 -21.39
C GLY A 10 -2.06 21.26 -20.87
N ARG A 11 -2.02 21.03 -19.53
CA ARG A 11 -1.69 19.75 -18.90
C ARG A 11 -2.89 19.13 -18.16
N LEU A 12 -4.08 19.73 -18.29
CA LEU A 12 -5.28 19.30 -17.58
C LEU A 12 -5.62 17.84 -17.83
N LEU A 13 -5.43 17.34 -19.06
CA LEU A 13 -5.71 15.96 -19.43
C LEU A 13 -4.81 14.97 -18.63
N VAL A 14 -3.51 15.27 -18.53
CA VAL A 14 -2.57 14.45 -17.75
C VAL A 14 -2.85 14.54 -16.25
N PHE A 15 -3.24 15.73 -15.77
CA PHE A 15 -3.67 15.90 -14.38
C PHE A 15 -4.90 15.03 -14.07
N CYS A 16 -5.93 15.05 -14.91
CA CYS A 16 -7.11 14.18 -14.78
C CYS A 16 -6.72 12.70 -14.82
N ALA A 17 -5.81 12.31 -15.74
CA ALA A 17 -5.32 10.94 -15.84
C ALA A 17 -4.65 10.48 -14.53
N ILE A 18 -3.79 11.30 -13.95
CA ILE A 18 -3.11 11.01 -12.67
C ILE A 18 -4.11 10.95 -11.52
N ALA A 19 -5.01 11.94 -11.41
CA ALA A 19 -6.01 12.00 -10.33
C ALA A 19 -6.95 10.80 -10.37
N MET A 20 -7.47 10.44 -11.56
CA MET A 20 -8.33 9.27 -11.71
C MET A 20 -7.58 7.97 -11.47
N SER A 21 -6.32 7.86 -11.90
CA SER A 21 -5.50 6.69 -11.58
C SER A 21 -5.31 6.52 -10.07
N ALA A 22 -5.09 7.61 -9.34
CA ALA A 22 -4.96 7.56 -7.88
C ALA A 22 -6.20 6.95 -7.20
N LEU A 23 -7.41 7.26 -7.72
CA LEU A 23 -8.67 6.71 -7.22
C LEU A 23 -8.83 5.20 -7.49
N VAL A 24 -7.99 4.59 -8.32
CA VAL A 24 -8.04 3.13 -8.62
C VAL A 24 -7.16 2.32 -7.67
N LEU A 25 -6.03 2.88 -7.21
CA LEU A 25 -4.88 2.12 -6.69
C LEU A 25 -5.12 1.28 -5.44
N ARG A 26 -6.26 1.41 -4.76
CA ARG A 26 -6.59 0.65 -3.54
C ARG A 26 -8.01 0.05 -3.57
N LEU A 27 -8.83 0.30 -4.59
CA LEU A 27 -10.23 -0.12 -4.64
C LEU A 27 -10.41 -1.62 -4.39
N ALA A 28 -9.60 -2.46 -5.05
CA ALA A 28 -9.74 -3.91 -4.93
C ALA A 28 -9.26 -4.47 -3.58
N VAL A 29 -8.43 -3.72 -2.84
CA VAL A 29 -7.93 -4.13 -1.52
C VAL A 29 -9.05 -4.08 -0.48
N THR A 30 -9.69 -2.92 -0.36
CA THR A 30 -10.63 -2.64 0.73
C THR A 30 -12.10 -2.91 0.40
N SER A 31 -12.44 -3.17 -0.88
CA SER A 31 -13.77 -3.61 -1.26
C SER A 31 -14.03 -5.09 -0.97
N PHE A 32 -12.99 -5.91 -0.82
CA PHE A 32 -13.13 -7.36 -0.63
C PHE A 32 -13.31 -7.74 0.85
N SER A 33 -12.46 -7.23 1.75
CA SER A 33 -12.41 -7.71 3.14
C SER A 33 -13.75 -7.60 3.90
N PRO A 34 -14.55 -6.52 3.77
CA PRO A 34 -15.85 -6.47 4.45
C PRO A 34 -16.88 -7.45 3.91
N LEU A 35 -16.65 -8.00 2.71
CA LEU A 35 -17.53 -8.96 2.03
C LEU A 35 -17.00 -10.39 2.11
N ALA A 36 -15.82 -10.62 2.69
CA ALA A 36 -15.14 -11.91 2.65
C ALA A 36 -16.00 -13.03 3.26
N ALA A 37 -16.68 -12.78 4.38
CA ALA A 37 -17.59 -13.74 5.00
C ALA A 37 -18.75 -14.13 4.06
N GLN A 38 -19.47 -13.14 3.50
CA GLN A 38 -20.59 -13.37 2.59
C GLN A 38 -20.16 -14.12 1.32
N ILE A 39 -18.97 -13.80 0.78
CA ILE A 39 -18.42 -14.47 -0.39
C ILE A 39 -18.01 -15.90 -0.04
N SER A 40 -17.43 -16.12 1.16
CA SER A 40 -17.01 -17.45 1.61
C SER A 40 -18.18 -18.39 1.85
N GLU A 41 -19.33 -17.89 2.31
CA GLU A 41 -20.56 -18.68 2.46
C GLU A 41 -21.09 -19.18 1.13
N GLU A 42 -21.00 -18.38 0.05
CA GLU A 42 -21.50 -18.74 -1.26
C GLU A 42 -20.53 -19.62 -2.07
N ILE A 43 -19.23 -19.28 -2.05
CA ILE A 43 -18.19 -19.97 -2.85
C ILE A 43 -17.61 -21.17 -2.10
N GLY A 44 -17.61 -21.16 -0.77
CA GLY A 44 -17.16 -22.29 0.08
C GLY A 44 -15.64 -22.31 0.29
N PHE A 45 -15.06 -21.28 0.94
CA PHE A 45 -13.63 -21.28 1.29
C PHE A 45 -13.39 -20.96 2.77
N SER A 46 -12.23 -21.39 3.29
CA SER A 46 -11.83 -21.25 4.70
C SER A 46 -11.21 -19.89 5.00
N SER A 47 -11.06 -19.58 6.31
CA SER A 47 -10.33 -18.41 6.79
C SER A 47 -8.89 -18.34 6.25
N THR A 48 -8.22 -19.49 6.10
CA THR A 48 -6.90 -19.54 5.44
C THR A 48 -6.94 -18.95 4.04
N VAL A 49 -7.99 -19.22 3.26
CA VAL A 49 -8.15 -18.66 1.91
C VAL A 49 -8.45 -17.16 1.95
N VAL A 50 -9.19 -16.67 2.95
CA VAL A 50 -9.34 -15.21 3.20
C VAL A 50 -7.96 -14.57 3.43
N GLY A 51 -7.11 -15.23 4.21
CA GLY A 51 -5.71 -14.81 4.40
C GLY A 51 -4.90 -14.78 3.10
N VAL A 52 -5.11 -15.75 2.19
CA VAL A 52 -4.51 -15.73 0.84
C VAL A 52 -4.99 -14.51 0.04
N PHE A 53 -6.28 -14.18 0.08
CA PHE A 53 -6.80 -12.95 -0.56
C PHE A 53 -6.14 -11.69 0.03
N GLY A 54 -5.95 -11.63 1.34
CA GLY A 54 -5.25 -10.54 2.02
C GLY A 54 -3.75 -10.44 1.67
N MET A 55 -3.13 -11.55 1.26
CA MET A 55 -1.73 -11.61 0.83
C MET A 55 -1.54 -11.06 -0.60
N ILE A 56 -2.53 -11.23 -1.49
CA ILE A 56 -2.39 -10.88 -2.92
C ILE A 56 -1.97 -9.42 -3.14
N PRO A 57 -2.50 -8.40 -2.44
CA PRO A 57 -2.10 -7.01 -2.65
C PRO A 57 -0.59 -6.80 -2.49
N THR A 58 -0.02 -7.27 -1.38
CA THR A 58 1.41 -7.12 -1.09
C THR A 58 2.27 -7.95 -2.03
N ALA A 59 1.85 -9.16 -2.39
CA ALA A 59 2.52 -10.00 -3.36
C ALA A 59 2.57 -9.35 -4.75
N MET A 60 1.45 -8.81 -5.21
CA MET A 60 1.38 -8.11 -6.49
C MET A 60 2.18 -6.80 -6.48
N PHE A 61 2.18 -6.06 -5.38
CA PHE A 61 2.98 -4.85 -5.25
C PHE A 61 4.47 -5.15 -5.22
N ALA A 62 4.90 -6.24 -4.59
CA ALA A 62 6.29 -6.70 -4.64
C ALA A 62 6.69 -7.11 -6.06
N ALA A 63 5.93 -8.00 -6.69
CA ALA A 63 6.23 -8.53 -8.02
C ALA A 63 6.24 -7.42 -9.10
N PHE A 64 5.18 -6.62 -9.16
CA PHE A 64 5.06 -5.57 -10.16
C PHE A 64 5.85 -4.31 -9.79
N GLY A 65 6.16 -4.09 -8.50
CA GLY A 65 7.10 -3.08 -8.07
C GLY A 65 8.47 -3.27 -8.71
N LEU A 66 8.95 -4.52 -8.77
CA LEU A 66 10.21 -4.90 -9.42
C LEU A 66 10.12 -4.91 -10.95
N ALA A 67 8.98 -5.32 -11.52
CA ALA A 67 8.80 -5.45 -12.97
C ALA A 67 8.52 -4.11 -13.68
N THR A 68 7.81 -3.18 -13.02
CA THR A 68 7.33 -1.93 -13.63
C THR A 68 8.43 -1.04 -14.22
N PRO A 69 9.62 -0.88 -13.61
CA PRO A 69 10.69 -0.11 -14.25
C PRO A 69 11.13 -0.69 -15.60
N ALA A 70 11.13 -2.02 -15.76
CA ALA A 70 11.43 -2.66 -17.04
C ALA A 70 10.31 -2.45 -18.07
N LEU A 71 9.04 -2.54 -17.63
CA LEU A 71 7.88 -2.26 -18.49
C LEU A 71 7.88 -0.81 -18.96
N GLY A 72 8.12 0.15 -18.04
CA GLY A 72 8.21 1.57 -18.36
C GLY A 72 9.32 1.92 -19.34
N ARG A 73 10.48 1.23 -19.26
CA ARG A 73 11.56 1.38 -20.25
C ARG A 73 11.20 0.82 -21.62
N ARG A 74 10.45 -0.29 -21.67
CA ARG A 74 10.09 -0.97 -22.93
C ARG A 74 8.93 -0.29 -23.66
N TRP A 75 7.90 0.17 -22.93
CA TRP A 75 6.65 0.65 -23.51
C TRP A 75 6.38 2.14 -23.27
N GLY A 76 7.19 2.79 -22.44
CA GLY A 76 6.96 4.16 -21.96
C GLY A 76 6.00 4.20 -20.75
N LEU A 77 6.11 5.28 -19.96
CA LEU A 77 5.35 5.40 -18.70
C LEU A 77 3.84 5.52 -18.95
N GLU A 78 3.42 6.27 -19.97
CA GLU A 78 2.02 6.52 -20.30
C GLU A 78 1.28 5.25 -20.76
N ARG A 79 1.93 4.44 -21.62
CA ARG A 79 1.36 3.14 -22.04
C ARG A 79 1.31 2.16 -20.87
N THR A 80 2.32 2.17 -20.01
CA THR A 80 2.35 1.33 -18.81
C THR A 80 1.25 1.73 -17.84
N ALA A 81 0.96 3.03 -17.68
CA ALA A 81 -0.15 3.51 -16.87
C ALA A 81 -1.52 3.10 -17.46
N LEU A 82 -1.69 3.19 -18.79
CA LEU A 82 -2.91 2.70 -19.45
C LEU A 82 -3.13 1.21 -19.21
N ILE A 83 -2.10 0.38 -19.41
CA ILE A 83 -2.16 -1.06 -19.18
C ILE A 83 -2.52 -1.35 -17.73
N ALA A 84 -1.95 -0.62 -16.77
CA ALA A 84 -2.24 -0.74 -15.36
C ALA A 84 -3.73 -0.49 -15.04
N MET A 85 -4.31 0.58 -15.58
CA MET A 85 -5.72 0.90 -15.37
C MET A 85 -6.66 -0.12 -16.03
N LEU A 86 -6.32 -0.59 -17.23
CA LEU A 86 -7.08 -1.64 -17.92
C LEU A 86 -7.01 -2.98 -17.17
N MET A 87 -5.83 -3.40 -16.71
CA MET A 87 -5.69 -4.60 -15.87
C MET A 87 -6.52 -4.50 -14.59
N ALA A 88 -6.49 -3.34 -13.92
CA ALA A 88 -7.30 -3.10 -12.72
C ALA A 88 -8.80 -3.17 -13.05
N GLY A 89 -9.26 -2.48 -14.10
CA GLY A 89 -10.67 -2.47 -14.52
C GLY A 89 -11.16 -3.87 -14.94
N VAL A 90 -10.43 -4.55 -15.83
CA VAL A 90 -10.78 -5.90 -16.26
C VAL A 90 -10.78 -6.89 -15.10
N GLY A 91 -9.74 -6.87 -14.26
CA GLY A 91 -9.67 -7.75 -13.10
C GLY A 91 -10.83 -7.53 -12.12
N MET A 92 -11.19 -6.27 -11.81
CA MET A 92 -12.34 -5.97 -10.95
C MET A 92 -13.68 -6.35 -11.57
N ALA A 93 -13.86 -6.17 -12.88
CA ALA A 93 -15.08 -6.57 -13.57
C ALA A 93 -15.25 -8.10 -13.61
N THR A 94 -14.18 -8.80 -14.02
CA THR A 94 -14.23 -10.24 -14.22
C THR A 94 -14.29 -11.03 -12.92
N ARG A 95 -13.57 -10.63 -11.86
CA ARG A 95 -13.62 -11.30 -10.55
C ARG A 95 -15.03 -11.31 -9.95
N ALA A 96 -15.83 -10.28 -10.22
CA ALA A 96 -17.20 -10.18 -9.72
C ALA A 96 -18.16 -11.24 -10.33
N LEU A 97 -17.78 -11.86 -11.44
CA LEU A 97 -18.56 -12.87 -12.14
C LEU A 97 -18.17 -14.32 -11.77
N MET A 98 -17.13 -14.48 -10.94
CA MET A 98 -16.60 -15.80 -10.63
C MET A 98 -17.43 -16.53 -9.59
N THR A 99 -17.45 -17.85 -9.72
CA THR A 99 -18.21 -18.77 -8.86
C THR A 99 -17.31 -19.77 -8.16
N ASP A 100 -15.99 -19.70 -8.41
CA ASP A 100 -15.00 -20.56 -7.77
C ASP A 100 -13.82 -19.74 -7.19
N THR A 101 -13.19 -20.30 -6.17
CA THR A 101 -12.11 -19.67 -5.41
C THR A 101 -10.89 -19.35 -6.27
N TRP A 102 -10.47 -20.26 -7.16
CA TRP A 102 -9.24 -20.10 -7.92
C TRP A 102 -9.36 -18.99 -8.96
N SER A 103 -10.46 -18.94 -9.70
CA SER A 103 -10.73 -17.89 -10.67
C SER A 103 -10.86 -16.54 -9.97
N LEU A 104 -11.52 -16.47 -8.80
CA LEU A 104 -11.64 -15.26 -8.00
C LEU A 104 -10.26 -14.76 -7.53
N LEU A 105 -9.37 -15.67 -7.08
CA LEU A 105 -7.99 -15.35 -6.68
C LEU A 105 -7.17 -14.82 -7.86
N LEU A 106 -7.19 -15.52 -9.01
CA LEU A 106 -6.41 -15.13 -10.19
C LEU A 106 -6.83 -13.75 -10.72
N LEU A 107 -8.14 -13.51 -10.80
CA LEU A 107 -8.66 -12.25 -11.33
C LEU A 107 -8.52 -11.09 -10.32
N SER A 108 -8.55 -11.39 -9.02
CA SER A 108 -8.14 -10.44 -7.99
C SER A 108 -6.64 -10.12 -8.12
N GLY A 109 -5.80 -11.12 -8.39
CA GLY A 109 -4.39 -10.94 -8.72
C GLY A 109 -4.16 -10.04 -9.93
N LEU A 110 -4.96 -10.20 -11.00
CA LEU A 110 -4.92 -9.33 -12.18
C LEU A 110 -5.25 -7.88 -11.82
N ALA A 111 -6.34 -7.65 -11.07
CA ALA A 111 -6.73 -6.32 -10.62
C ALA A 111 -5.62 -5.65 -9.79
N LEU A 112 -5.10 -6.37 -8.80
CA LEU A 112 -4.07 -5.90 -7.87
C LEU A 112 -2.70 -5.76 -8.54
N GLY A 113 -2.41 -6.57 -9.56
CA GLY A 113 -1.23 -6.41 -10.42
C GLY A 113 -1.26 -5.09 -11.18
N GLY A 114 -2.41 -4.74 -11.78
CA GLY A 114 -2.62 -3.42 -12.39
C GLY A 114 -2.41 -2.28 -11.39
N MET A 115 -2.98 -2.39 -10.19
CA MET A 115 -2.77 -1.41 -9.11
C MET A 115 -1.30 -1.33 -8.67
N GLY A 116 -0.60 -2.46 -8.61
CA GLY A 116 0.84 -2.53 -8.32
C GLY A 116 1.68 -1.76 -9.34
N ILE A 117 1.42 -1.97 -10.63
CA ILE A 117 2.05 -1.19 -11.72
C ILE A 117 1.75 0.30 -11.54
N GLY A 118 0.48 0.66 -11.30
CA GLY A 118 0.04 2.05 -11.10
C GLY A 118 0.78 2.75 -9.98
N ASN A 119 0.97 2.09 -8.82
CA ASN A 119 1.72 2.64 -7.69
C ASN A 119 3.16 3.04 -8.04
N VAL A 120 3.78 2.37 -9.01
CA VAL A 120 5.17 2.61 -9.41
C VAL A 120 5.26 3.61 -10.57
N VAL A 121 4.31 3.59 -11.50
CA VAL A 121 4.39 4.40 -12.73
C VAL A 121 3.84 5.82 -12.56
N ILE A 122 2.84 6.02 -11.67
CA ILE A 122 2.20 7.34 -11.51
C ILE A 122 3.14 8.39 -10.88
N PRO A 123 3.91 8.14 -9.81
CA PRO A 123 4.80 9.16 -9.23
C PRO A 123 5.85 9.73 -10.20
N PRO A 124 6.55 8.93 -11.05
CA PRO A 124 7.40 9.46 -12.10
C PRO A 124 6.67 10.33 -13.13
N LEU A 125 5.42 9.99 -13.49
CA LEU A 125 4.59 10.80 -14.37
C LEU A 125 4.23 12.14 -13.73
N VAL A 126 3.91 12.19 -12.43
CA VAL A 126 3.73 13.44 -11.69
C VAL A 126 4.97 14.30 -11.80
N LYS A 127 6.16 13.74 -11.55
CA LYS A 127 7.42 14.47 -11.63
C LYS A 127 7.72 14.95 -13.05
N ARG A 128 7.44 14.14 -14.08
CA ARG A 128 7.68 14.45 -15.50
C ARG A 128 6.83 15.62 -15.98
N TYR A 129 5.54 15.63 -15.66
CA TYR A 129 4.59 16.60 -16.20
C TYR A 129 4.35 17.82 -15.31
N PHE A 130 4.65 17.72 -14.01
CA PHE A 130 4.31 18.72 -12.98
C PHE A 130 5.48 19.02 -12.05
N SER A 131 6.71 19.12 -12.58
CA SER A 131 7.91 19.46 -11.79
C SER A 131 7.79 20.83 -11.11
N ASP A 132 7.08 21.78 -11.74
CA ASP A 132 6.78 23.12 -11.24
C ASP A 132 5.68 23.18 -10.17
N THR A 133 4.79 22.20 -10.14
CA THR A 133 3.67 22.10 -9.21
C THR A 133 3.65 20.73 -8.49
N LEU A 134 4.82 20.14 -8.34
CA LEU A 134 5.01 18.78 -7.81
C LEU A 134 4.29 18.55 -6.49
N ALA A 135 4.40 19.48 -5.54
CA ALA A 135 3.79 19.37 -4.22
C ALA A 135 2.25 19.29 -4.29
N LEU A 136 1.63 20.15 -5.14
CA LEU A 136 0.18 20.19 -5.31
C LEU A 136 -0.35 18.88 -5.93
N VAL A 137 0.25 18.45 -7.04
CA VAL A 137 -0.20 17.25 -7.77
C VAL A 137 0.08 15.98 -6.97
N SER A 138 1.20 15.93 -6.24
CA SER A 138 1.48 14.83 -5.30
C SER A 138 0.46 14.77 -4.16
N SER A 139 0.02 15.92 -3.63
CA SER A 139 -1.03 15.96 -2.60
C SER A 139 -2.36 15.43 -3.14
N VAL A 140 -2.76 15.83 -4.34
CA VAL A 140 -3.97 15.30 -5.01
C VAL A 140 -3.86 13.79 -5.22
N TYR A 141 -2.70 13.32 -5.67
CA TYR A 141 -2.42 11.89 -5.83
C TYR A 141 -2.58 11.13 -4.50
N ILE A 142 -1.96 11.61 -3.41
CA ILE A 142 -2.05 10.99 -2.09
C ILE A 142 -3.49 10.96 -1.60
N VAL A 143 -4.22 12.08 -1.70
CA VAL A 143 -5.64 12.15 -1.32
C VAL A 143 -6.47 11.17 -2.15
N GLY A 144 -6.24 11.08 -3.46
CA GLY A 144 -6.92 10.15 -4.35
C GLY A 144 -6.70 8.68 -3.93
N VAL A 145 -5.44 8.31 -3.61
CA VAL A 145 -5.10 6.97 -3.10
C VAL A 145 -5.83 6.67 -1.79
N GLN A 146 -5.90 7.63 -0.89
CA GLN A 146 -6.60 7.45 0.39
C GLN A 146 -8.12 7.34 0.20
N LEU A 147 -8.71 8.14 -0.68
CA LEU A 147 -10.13 8.01 -1.03
C LEU A 147 -10.43 6.63 -1.65
N SER A 148 -9.53 6.11 -2.49
CA SER A 148 -9.67 4.76 -3.07
C SER A 148 -9.58 3.63 -2.02
N THR A 149 -9.05 3.92 -0.84
CA THR A 149 -9.03 2.99 0.29
C THR A 149 -10.28 3.14 1.17
N ILE A 150 -10.66 4.38 1.47
CA ILE A 150 -11.73 4.72 2.43
C ILE A 150 -13.10 4.40 1.85
N VAL A 151 -13.37 4.88 0.61
CA VAL A 151 -14.72 4.81 0.03
C VAL A 151 -15.22 3.37 -0.13
N PRO A 152 -14.46 2.41 -0.70
CA PRO A 152 -14.92 1.04 -0.80
C PRO A 152 -15.17 0.37 0.55
N ALA A 153 -14.35 0.66 1.56
CA ALA A 153 -14.52 0.09 2.89
C ALA A 153 -15.86 0.45 3.54
N PHE A 154 -16.32 1.69 3.37
CA PHE A 154 -17.62 2.13 3.88
C PHE A 154 -18.81 1.70 3.02
N VAL A 155 -18.61 1.61 1.70
CA VAL A 155 -19.71 1.43 0.73
C VAL A 155 -19.94 -0.04 0.37
N ALA A 156 -18.94 -0.92 0.56
CA ALA A 156 -18.99 -2.31 0.08
C ALA A 156 -20.19 -3.09 0.66
N VAL A 157 -20.39 -3.05 1.98
CA VAL A 157 -21.48 -3.80 2.63
C VAL A 157 -22.86 -3.21 2.28
N PRO A 158 -23.14 -1.90 2.44
CA PRO A 158 -24.42 -1.33 2.03
C PRO A 158 -24.79 -1.60 0.57
N LEU A 159 -23.78 -1.61 -0.32
CA LEU A 159 -24.01 -1.90 -1.73
C LEU A 159 -24.26 -3.40 -1.96
N ALA A 160 -23.63 -4.27 -1.20
CA ALA A 160 -23.86 -5.71 -1.26
C ALA A 160 -25.25 -6.07 -0.72
N ASP A 161 -25.71 -5.44 0.34
CA ASP A 161 -27.05 -5.63 0.92
C ASP A 161 -28.15 -5.21 -0.06
N ALA A 162 -27.91 -4.12 -0.84
CA ALA A 162 -28.88 -3.61 -1.80
C ALA A 162 -28.89 -4.38 -3.14
N PHE A 163 -27.74 -4.81 -3.66
CA PHE A 163 -27.58 -5.31 -5.03
C PHE A 163 -26.79 -6.63 -5.14
N GLY A 164 -26.37 -7.20 -4.01
CA GLY A 164 -25.54 -8.39 -3.93
C GLY A 164 -24.03 -8.08 -4.03
N TRP A 165 -23.20 -8.96 -3.45
CA TRP A 165 -21.76 -8.78 -3.37
C TRP A 165 -21.05 -8.70 -4.74
N ARG A 166 -21.62 -9.36 -5.76
CA ARG A 166 -21.07 -9.31 -7.14
C ARG A 166 -21.11 -7.89 -7.69
N VAL A 167 -22.23 -7.19 -7.53
CA VAL A 167 -22.38 -5.81 -7.95
C VAL A 167 -21.45 -4.91 -7.13
N SER A 168 -21.38 -5.14 -5.80
CA SER A 168 -20.52 -4.39 -4.89
C SER A 168 -19.03 -4.52 -5.27
N LEU A 169 -18.56 -5.70 -5.67
CA LEU A 169 -17.19 -5.89 -6.15
C LEU A 169 -16.96 -5.34 -7.57
N GLY A 170 -17.94 -5.48 -8.44
CA GLY A 170 -17.81 -5.18 -9.87
C GLY A 170 -17.91 -3.69 -10.21
N VAL A 171 -18.69 -2.92 -9.45
CA VAL A 171 -18.93 -1.48 -9.73
C VAL A 171 -17.64 -0.66 -9.78
N TRP A 172 -16.63 -1.03 -9.02
CA TRP A 172 -15.33 -0.36 -9.00
C TRP A 172 -14.56 -0.49 -10.30
N ALA A 173 -14.91 -1.47 -11.15
CA ALA A 173 -14.35 -1.59 -12.49
C ALA A 173 -14.64 -0.36 -13.35
N LEU A 174 -15.79 0.30 -13.14
CA LEU A 174 -16.14 1.54 -13.84
C LEU A 174 -15.10 2.63 -13.59
N VAL A 175 -14.59 2.74 -12.36
CA VAL A 175 -13.53 3.71 -12.03
C VAL A 175 -12.23 3.34 -12.74
N GLY A 176 -11.88 2.05 -12.80
CA GLY A 176 -10.72 1.55 -13.53
C GLY A 176 -10.76 1.88 -15.03
N PHE A 177 -11.88 1.59 -15.69
CA PHE A 177 -12.08 1.92 -17.11
C PHE A 177 -12.14 3.43 -17.34
N ALA A 178 -12.83 4.18 -16.47
CA ALA A 178 -12.86 5.64 -16.56
C ALA A 178 -11.46 6.26 -16.41
N ALA A 179 -10.60 5.70 -15.53
CA ALA A 179 -9.21 6.14 -15.39
C ALA A 179 -8.33 5.80 -16.61
N ALA A 180 -8.67 4.76 -17.38
CA ALA A 180 -7.96 4.43 -18.61
C ALA A 180 -8.24 5.44 -19.74
N VAL A 181 -9.43 6.04 -19.79
CA VAL A 181 -9.84 6.96 -20.89
C VAL A 181 -8.88 8.12 -21.07
N PRO A 182 -8.52 8.93 -20.04
CA PRO A 182 -7.58 10.02 -20.22
C PRO A 182 -6.21 9.57 -20.73
N TRP A 183 -5.72 8.38 -20.32
CA TRP A 183 -4.44 7.84 -20.82
C TRP A 183 -4.51 7.48 -22.31
N VAL A 184 -5.63 6.96 -22.81
CA VAL A 184 -5.84 6.77 -24.25
C VAL A 184 -5.72 8.11 -24.99
N TRP A 185 -6.37 9.16 -24.47
CA TRP A 185 -6.30 10.49 -25.09
C TRP A 185 -4.89 11.09 -25.03
N VAL A 186 -4.16 10.90 -23.94
CA VAL A 186 -2.76 11.31 -23.82
C VAL A 186 -1.92 10.63 -24.91
N LEU A 187 -2.07 9.32 -25.07
CA LEU A 187 -1.30 8.56 -26.06
C LEU A 187 -1.65 8.93 -27.50
N LEU A 188 -2.92 9.20 -27.79
CA LEU A 188 -3.34 9.65 -29.12
C LEU A 188 -2.76 11.02 -29.47
N ARG A 189 -2.66 11.93 -28.49
CA ARG A 189 -2.05 13.27 -28.69
C ARG A 189 -0.54 13.20 -28.82
N HIS A 190 0.13 12.33 -28.04
CA HIS A 190 1.60 12.19 -28.11
C HIS A 190 2.12 11.39 -29.31
N ARG A 191 1.25 10.72 -30.10
CA ARG A 191 1.65 10.12 -31.36
C ARG A 191 2.21 11.14 -32.37
N ASN A 192 1.95 12.43 -32.14
CA ASN A 192 2.36 13.53 -33.01
C ASN A 192 3.50 14.40 -32.43
N ALA A 193 4.04 14.05 -31.25
CA ALA A 193 5.16 14.75 -30.63
C ALA A 193 6.24 13.72 -30.25
N ASP A 194 7.46 13.95 -30.73
CA ASP A 194 8.62 13.06 -30.52
C ASP A 194 8.79 12.66 -29.05
N ALA A 195 9.12 11.37 -28.87
CA ALA A 195 9.41 10.77 -27.58
C ALA A 195 10.65 11.43 -26.96
N GLY A 196 10.44 12.37 -26.05
CA GLY A 196 11.51 12.94 -25.24
C GLY A 196 12.15 11.81 -24.40
N GLU A 197 13.46 11.75 -24.48
CA GLU A 197 14.30 10.76 -23.79
C GLU A 197 13.95 10.64 -22.32
N VAL A 198 13.65 9.42 -21.89
CA VAL A 198 13.65 9.06 -20.49
C VAL A 198 15.09 9.18 -20.00
N ALA A 199 15.36 10.08 -19.07
CA ALA A 199 16.67 10.21 -18.45
C ALA A 199 17.14 8.82 -17.97
N PRO A 200 18.35 8.38 -18.34
CA PRO A 200 18.85 7.06 -17.97
C PRO A 200 18.86 6.96 -16.44
N VAL A 201 18.23 5.95 -15.89
CA VAL A 201 18.49 5.55 -14.50
C VAL A 201 19.93 5.09 -14.44
N ASP A 202 20.77 5.85 -13.74
CA ASP A 202 22.19 5.59 -13.60
C ASP A 202 22.36 4.16 -13.06
N ARG A 203 22.93 3.26 -13.87
CA ARG A 203 23.03 1.81 -13.60
C ARG A 203 24.17 1.46 -12.67
N ASN A 204 25.05 2.43 -12.33
CA ASN A 204 26.28 2.18 -11.62
C ASN A 204 26.19 2.54 -10.14
N VAL A 205 25.26 1.92 -9.41
CA VAL A 205 25.35 1.90 -7.94
C VAL A 205 25.81 0.50 -7.52
N ASP A 206 27.14 0.33 -7.40
CA ASP A 206 27.76 -0.84 -6.75
C ASP A 206 27.46 -0.92 -5.23
N GLY A 207 26.39 -0.25 -4.81
CA GLY A 207 25.96 -0.18 -3.43
C GLY A 207 25.28 -1.46 -2.96
N ARG A 208 25.97 -2.23 -2.14
CA ARG A 208 25.44 -3.46 -1.55
C ARG A 208 24.55 -3.15 -0.35
N VAL A 209 23.34 -2.59 -0.60
CA VAL A 209 22.36 -2.22 0.46
C VAL A 209 22.09 -3.38 1.41
N TRP A 210 22.07 -4.62 0.91
CA TRP A 210 21.86 -5.83 1.71
C TRP A 210 22.97 -6.09 2.76
N ARG A 211 24.12 -5.38 2.70
CA ARG A 211 25.16 -5.40 3.73
C ARG A 211 25.00 -4.27 4.76
N SER A 212 24.09 -3.34 4.54
CA SER A 212 23.91 -2.18 5.40
C SER A 212 22.93 -2.47 6.53
N PRO A 213 23.30 -2.22 7.80
CA PRO A 213 22.35 -2.25 8.91
C PRO A 213 21.17 -1.29 8.72
N VAL A 214 21.39 -0.15 8.03
CA VAL A 214 20.34 0.81 7.67
C VAL A 214 19.35 0.16 6.71
N GLY A 215 19.83 -0.57 5.67
CA GLY A 215 18.97 -1.26 4.72
C GLY A 215 18.05 -2.28 5.38
N TRP A 216 18.60 -3.15 6.23
CA TRP A 216 17.80 -4.14 6.98
C TRP A 216 16.88 -3.50 8.03
N GLY A 217 17.35 -2.43 8.69
CA GLY A 217 16.52 -1.65 9.61
C GLY A 217 15.30 -1.06 8.91
N MET A 218 15.51 -0.46 7.72
CA MET A 218 14.43 0.08 6.90
C MET A 218 13.48 -1.01 6.38
N ALA A 219 14.01 -2.14 5.91
CA ALA A 219 13.21 -3.27 5.46
C ALA A 219 12.37 -3.86 6.60
N GLY A 220 12.93 -3.99 7.80
CA GLY A 220 12.21 -4.44 9.00
C GLY A 220 11.11 -3.47 9.42
N MET A 221 11.42 -2.18 9.53
CA MET A 221 10.45 -1.14 9.88
C MET A 221 9.29 -1.09 8.87
N PHE A 222 9.60 -0.96 7.57
CA PHE A 222 8.62 -0.88 6.51
C PHE A 222 7.82 -2.18 6.34
N GLY A 223 8.52 -3.32 6.31
CA GLY A 223 7.91 -4.62 6.07
C GLY A 223 6.98 -5.04 7.17
N MET A 224 7.37 -4.87 8.45
CA MET A 224 6.51 -5.23 9.57
C MET A 224 5.33 -4.27 9.72
N THR A 225 5.50 -2.97 9.45
CA THR A 225 4.37 -2.04 9.37
C THR A 225 3.37 -2.48 8.31
N SER A 226 3.87 -2.82 7.11
CA SER A 226 3.02 -3.29 6.01
C SER A 226 2.34 -4.62 6.36
N LEU A 227 3.06 -5.55 6.98
CA LEU A 227 2.53 -6.84 7.43
C LEU A 227 1.33 -6.65 8.36
N VAL A 228 1.49 -5.83 9.41
CA VAL A 228 0.40 -5.52 10.35
C VAL A 228 -0.75 -4.82 9.64
N THR A 229 -0.46 -3.81 8.83
CA THR A 229 -1.48 -3.01 8.14
C THR A 229 -2.36 -3.86 7.22
N TYR A 230 -1.75 -4.69 6.37
CA TYR A 230 -2.52 -5.52 5.43
C TYR A 230 -3.24 -6.67 6.14
N SER A 231 -2.67 -7.22 7.23
CA SER A 231 -3.39 -8.17 8.07
C SER A 231 -4.63 -7.54 8.69
N MET A 232 -4.52 -6.33 9.22
CA MET A 232 -5.67 -5.65 9.82
C MET A 232 -6.72 -5.23 8.79
N PHE A 233 -6.32 -4.79 7.60
CA PHE A 233 -7.29 -4.57 6.51
C PHE A 233 -8.09 -5.83 6.16
N THR A 234 -7.48 -6.99 6.26
CA THR A 234 -8.13 -8.27 5.96
C THR A 234 -9.03 -8.73 7.10
N TRP A 235 -8.55 -8.66 8.35
CA TRP A 235 -9.14 -9.40 9.47
C TRP A 235 -9.97 -8.58 10.46
N ILE A 236 -9.95 -7.22 10.39
CA ILE A 236 -10.82 -6.39 11.26
C ILE A 236 -12.30 -6.80 11.18
N PRO A 237 -12.90 -7.04 9.98
CA PRO A 237 -14.30 -7.43 9.90
C PRO A 237 -14.58 -8.74 10.66
N ASP A 238 -13.73 -9.76 10.46
CA ASP A 238 -13.94 -11.09 11.05
C ASP A 238 -13.72 -11.07 12.58
N ILE A 239 -12.67 -10.36 13.07
CA ILE A 239 -12.43 -10.18 14.51
C ILE A 239 -13.65 -9.55 15.21
N LEU A 240 -14.27 -8.55 14.57
CA LEU A 240 -15.43 -7.87 15.12
C LEU A 240 -16.71 -8.70 14.95
N ALA A 241 -16.85 -9.43 13.85
CA ALA A 241 -18.00 -10.31 13.61
C ALA A 241 -18.05 -11.45 14.64
N ASP A 242 -16.91 -12.08 14.94
CA ASP A 242 -16.79 -13.11 15.99
C ASP A 242 -17.16 -12.57 17.39
N ALA A 243 -16.98 -11.27 17.59
CA ALA A 243 -17.42 -10.58 18.80
C ALA A 243 -18.88 -10.07 18.76
N GLY A 244 -19.65 -10.44 17.72
CA GLY A 244 -21.07 -10.11 17.56
C GLY A 244 -21.36 -8.80 16.83
N ALA A 245 -20.39 -8.19 16.16
CA ALA A 245 -20.64 -7.00 15.37
C ALA A 245 -21.33 -7.32 14.04
N SER A 246 -22.12 -6.37 13.51
CA SER A 246 -22.68 -6.49 12.17
C SER A 246 -21.61 -6.32 11.07
N PRO A 247 -21.80 -6.92 9.88
CA PRO A 247 -20.89 -6.74 8.74
C PRO A 247 -20.70 -5.27 8.36
N ALA A 248 -21.76 -4.46 8.40
CA ALA A 248 -21.72 -3.03 8.14
C ALA A 248 -20.80 -2.28 9.13
N PHE A 249 -20.85 -2.67 10.41
CA PHE A 249 -19.98 -2.10 11.44
C PHE A 249 -18.51 -2.50 11.20
N GLY A 250 -18.24 -3.76 10.86
CA GLY A 250 -16.90 -4.23 10.49
C GLY A 250 -16.32 -3.45 9.31
N GLY A 251 -17.09 -3.26 8.24
CA GLY A 251 -16.71 -2.43 7.09
C GLY A 251 -16.45 -0.96 7.46
N ALA A 252 -17.29 -0.36 8.31
CA ALA A 252 -17.08 1.00 8.81
C ALA A 252 -15.78 1.13 9.62
N MET A 253 -15.43 0.11 10.41
CA MET A 253 -14.17 0.08 11.17
C MET A 253 -12.93 -0.04 10.26
N VAL A 254 -12.99 -0.79 9.17
CA VAL A 254 -11.96 -0.78 8.12
C VAL A 254 -11.86 0.61 7.48
N GLY A 255 -12.99 1.27 7.20
CA GLY A 255 -13.02 2.63 6.70
C GLY A 255 -12.38 3.64 7.66
N LEU A 256 -12.66 3.53 8.96
CA LEU A 256 -12.04 4.36 10.01
C LEU A 256 -10.52 4.11 10.09
N PHE A 257 -10.09 2.85 10.04
CA PHE A 257 -8.68 2.48 9.98
C PHE A 257 -7.97 3.11 8.77
N ALA A 258 -8.59 3.06 7.60
CA ALA A 258 -8.09 3.69 6.38
C ALA A 258 -8.04 5.22 6.48
N LEU A 259 -9.04 5.85 7.11
CA LEU A 259 -9.10 7.30 7.31
C LEU A 259 -7.92 7.81 8.15
N LEU A 260 -7.52 7.07 9.18
CA LEU A 260 -6.36 7.40 10.00
C LEU A 260 -5.03 7.31 9.21
N GLY A 261 -4.98 6.47 8.19
CA GLY A 261 -3.88 6.45 7.21
C GLY A 261 -3.70 7.78 6.49
N LEU A 262 -4.78 8.53 6.24
CA LEU A 262 -4.70 9.89 5.67
C LEU A 262 -4.03 10.87 6.64
N VAL A 263 -4.40 10.84 7.92
CA VAL A 263 -3.77 11.67 8.96
C VAL A 263 -2.28 11.35 9.06
N SER A 264 -1.93 10.08 9.05
CA SER A 264 -0.55 9.59 9.08
C SER A 264 0.27 10.03 7.87
N ALA A 265 -0.32 10.01 6.66
CA ALA A 265 0.37 10.37 5.43
C ALA A 265 0.82 11.84 5.40
N PHE A 266 0.10 12.76 6.03
CA PHE A 266 0.47 14.17 6.11
C PHE A 266 1.28 14.51 7.36
N GLY A 267 0.96 13.92 8.51
CA GLY A 267 1.59 14.24 9.79
C GLY A 267 2.97 13.62 9.97
N ALA A 268 3.09 12.33 9.70
CA ALA A 268 4.28 11.57 10.02
C ALA A 268 5.56 12.00 9.25
N PRO A 269 5.53 12.31 7.93
CA PRO A 269 6.69 12.80 7.22
C PRO A 269 7.21 14.12 7.77
N SER A 270 6.30 15.06 8.06
CA SER A 270 6.63 16.37 8.59
C SER A 270 7.29 16.27 9.98
N LEU A 271 6.76 15.41 10.84
CA LEU A 271 7.32 15.15 12.16
C LEU A 271 8.69 14.48 12.06
N CYS A 272 8.82 13.48 11.19
CA CYS A 272 10.06 12.75 10.94
C CYS A 272 11.19 13.68 10.43
N ALA A 273 10.86 14.60 9.51
CA ALA A 273 11.85 15.53 8.94
C ALA A 273 12.36 16.58 9.94
N ARG A 274 11.59 16.89 10.99
CA ARG A 274 11.97 17.87 12.03
C ARG A 274 12.83 17.28 13.15
N MET A 275 12.93 15.95 13.23
CA MET A 275 13.64 15.25 14.31
C MET A 275 14.96 14.68 13.78
N THR A 276 16.05 14.85 14.54
CA THR A 276 17.33 14.19 14.26
C THR A 276 17.24 12.66 14.44
N ASN A 277 16.44 12.25 15.42
CA ASN A 277 16.13 10.84 15.69
C ASN A 277 14.63 10.67 15.93
N PRO A 278 13.85 10.17 14.94
CA PRO A 278 12.42 9.99 15.07
C PRO A 278 12.01 8.68 15.78
N PHE A 279 12.95 7.94 16.36
CA PHE A 279 12.68 6.67 17.06
C PHE A 279 11.60 6.76 18.16
N PRO A 280 11.53 7.83 18.99
CA PRO A 280 10.45 7.96 19.98
C PRO A 280 9.05 7.95 19.38
N VAL A 281 8.89 8.50 18.17
CA VAL A 281 7.60 8.47 17.45
C VAL A 281 7.25 7.03 17.04
N VAL A 282 8.25 6.25 16.59
CA VAL A 282 8.04 4.83 16.28
C VAL A 282 7.63 4.05 17.52
N VAL A 283 8.22 4.32 18.67
CA VAL A 283 7.84 3.68 19.94
C VAL A 283 6.40 4.03 20.30
N ALA A 284 5.97 5.28 20.14
CA ALA A 284 4.57 5.67 20.38
C ALA A 284 3.62 4.94 19.42
N CYS A 285 3.94 4.83 18.13
CA CYS A 285 3.17 4.07 17.16
C CYS A 285 3.09 2.56 17.51
N ALA A 286 4.21 1.99 17.93
CA ALA A 286 4.27 0.59 18.38
C ALA A 286 3.41 0.35 19.64
N SER A 287 3.43 1.30 20.59
CA SER A 287 2.56 1.25 21.78
C SER A 287 1.08 1.30 21.38
N CYS A 288 0.72 2.14 20.40
CA CYS A 288 -0.64 2.19 19.86
C CYS A 288 -1.06 0.84 19.26
N PHE A 289 -0.19 0.17 18.48
CA PHE A 289 -0.44 -1.19 17.98
C PHE A 289 -0.69 -2.17 19.13
N LEU A 290 0.21 -2.23 20.12
CA LEU A 290 0.14 -3.22 21.21
C LEU A 290 -1.12 -3.01 22.07
N ILE A 291 -1.49 -1.77 22.39
CA ILE A 291 -2.71 -1.47 23.15
C ILE A 291 -3.95 -1.85 22.33
N ALA A 292 -3.96 -1.55 21.02
CA ALA A 292 -5.05 -1.93 20.13
C ALA A 292 -5.20 -3.45 20.01
N PHE A 293 -4.09 -4.19 19.88
CA PHE A 293 -4.10 -5.67 19.86
C PHE A 293 -4.66 -6.24 21.15
N ALA A 294 -4.22 -5.73 22.30
CA ALA A 294 -4.76 -6.17 23.59
C ALA A 294 -6.27 -5.91 23.69
N GLY A 295 -6.72 -4.72 23.27
CA GLY A 295 -8.14 -4.37 23.27
C GLY A 295 -8.98 -5.23 22.34
N LEU A 296 -8.52 -5.44 21.10
CA LEU A 296 -9.23 -6.27 20.12
C LEU A 296 -9.22 -7.75 20.48
N TRP A 297 -8.19 -8.22 21.19
CA TRP A 297 -8.10 -9.61 21.63
C TRP A 297 -8.95 -9.89 22.86
N ILE A 298 -8.89 -9.02 23.89
CA ILE A 298 -9.50 -9.31 25.21
C ILE A 298 -10.97 -8.84 25.24
N ALA A 299 -11.27 -7.67 24.66
CA ALA A 299 -12.58 -7.04 24.76
C ALA A 299 -12.88 -6.18 23.52
N PRO A 300 -13.03 -6.81 22.32
CA PRO A 300 -13.17 -6.08 21.07
C PRO A 300 -14.34 -5.12 21.04
N MET A 301 -15.48 -5.49 21.65
CA MET A 301 -16.70 -4.67 21.66
C MET A 301 -16.79 -3.68 22.83
N SER A 302 -15.83 -3.66 23.75
CA SER A 302 -15.87 -2.70 24.88
C SER A 302 -15.62 -1.26 24.45
N ALA A 303 -14.72 -1.04 23.51
CA ALA A 303 -14.39 0.27 22.94
C ALA A 303 -13.86 0.14 21.51
N PRO A 304 -14.63 -0.43 20.56
CA PRO A 304 -14.14 -0.79 19.23
C PRO A 304 -13.56 0.41 18.46
N ILE A 305 -14.19 1.57 18.56
CA ILE A 305 -13.69 2.80 17.90
C ILE A 305 -12.31 3.18 18.46
N LEU A 306 -12.11 3.10 19.78
CA LEU A 306 -10.81 3.42 20.39
C LEU A 306 -9.72 2.45 19.93
N TRP A 307 -10.03 1.16 19.89
CA TRP A 307 -9.08 0.15 19.43
C TRP A 307 -8.67 0.37 17.97
N ILE A 308 -9.64 0.71 17.11
CA ILE A 308 -9.37 1.01 15.70
C ILE A 308 -8.63 2.34 15.52
N VAL A 309 -8.90 3.36 16.34
CA VAL A 309 -8.16 4.64 16.32
C VAL A 309 -6.69 4.40 16.69
N LEU A 310 -6.44 3.69 17.78
CA LEU A 310 -5.07 3.35 18.18
C LEU A 310 -4.38 2.49 17.11
N LEU A 311 -5.08 1.48 16.60
CA LEU A 311 -4.59 0.62 15.52
C LEU A 311 -4.21 1.43 14.27
N GLY A 312 -5.01 2.42 13.88
CA GLY A 312 -4.81 3.25 12.69
C GLY A 312 -3.72 4.32 12.82
N LEU A 313 -3.30 4.65 14.04
CA LEU A 313 -2.14 5.52 14.28
C LEU A 313 -0.82 4.76 14.14
N GLY A 314 -0.80 3.46 14.39
CA GLY A 314 0.38 2.61 14.27
C GLY A 314 1.06 2.67 12.89
N PRO A 315 0.33 2.55 11.76
CA PRO A 315 0.87 2.62 10.41
C PRO A 315 1.54 3.95 10.04
N SER A 316 1.56 4.97 10.90
CA SER A 316 2.34 6.21 10.70
C SER A 316 3.83 5.92 10.46
N THR A 317 4.32 4.78 10.93
CA THR A 317 5.68 4.29 10.65
C THR A 317 5.93 4.01 9.17
N PHE A 318 4.90 3.76 8.35
CA PHE A 318 5.02 3.55 6.90
C PHE A 318 5.48 4.82 6.15
N PRO A 319 4.77 5.97 6.20
CA PRO A 319 5.24 7.20 5.58
C PRO A 319 6.53 7.73 6.22
N MET A 320 6.79 7.46 7.50
CA MET A 320 8.07 7.75 8.12
C MET A 320 9.20 6.98 7.46
N ALA A 321 9.03 5.67 7.19
CA ALA A 321 10.04 4.85 6.53
C ALA A 321 10.35 5.40 5.13
N LEU A 322 9.33 5.78 4.35
CA LEU A 322 9.53 6.39 3.02
C LEU A 322 10.29 7.72 3.10
N THR A 323 10.04 8.52 4.12
CA THR A 323 10.79 9.77 4.38
C THR A 323 12.23 9.48 4.76
N LEU A 324 12.45 8.51 5.64
CA LEU A 324 13.80 8.11 6.08
C LEU A 324 14.64 7.57 4.93
N ILE A 325 14.08 6.93 3.90
CA ILE A 325 14.83 6.52 2.71
C ILE A 325 15.62 7.71 2.13
N ASN A 326 14.99 8.86 1.99
CA ASN A 326 15.64 10.05 1.48
C ASN A 326 16.62 10.69 2.48
N LEU A 327 16.31 10.64 3.78
CA LEU A 327 17.14 11.20 4.84
C LEU A 327 18.36 10.31 5.18
N ARG A 328 18.33 9.03 4.84
CA ARG A 328 19.39 8.03 5.09
C ARG A 328 20.17 7.66 3.83
N SER A 329 20.13 8.49 2.81
CA SER A 329 20.93 8.40 1.58
C SER A 329 21.49 9.76 1.20
N ARG A 330 22.73 9.79 0.68
CA ARG A 330 23.39 11.03 0.19
C ARG A 330 23.10 11.29 -1.28
N SER A 331 22.93 10.23 -2.05
CA SER A 331 22.78 10.30 -3.52
C SER A 331 21.39 9.86 -3.96
N HIS A 332 20.95 10.35 -5.13
CA HIS A 332 19.72 9.86 -5.75
C HIS A 332 19.77 8.35 -6.02
N ALA A 333 20.94 7.84 -6.41
CA ALA A 333 21.17 6.43 -6.67
C ALA A 333 21.12 5.61 -5.38
N GLY A 334 21.68 6.12 -4.26
CA GLY A 334 21.57 5.51 -2.94
C GLY A 334 20.13 5.46 -2.43
N SER A 335 19.36 6.54 -2.63
CA SER A 335 17.94 6.59 -2.30
C SER A 335 17.14 5.57 -3.11
N ALA A 336 17.38 5.46 -4.41
CA ALA A 336 16.71 4.49 -5.27
C ALA A 336 17.05 3.04 -4.87
N ALA A 337 18.31 2.74 -4.59
CA ALA A 337 18.76 1.42 -4.16
C ALA A 337 18.16 1.05 -2.78
N LEU A 338 18.20 1.98 -1.83
CA LEU A 338 17.61 1.78 -0.49
C LEU A 338 16.09 1.60 -0.58
N SER A 339 15.39 2.38 -1.42
CA SER A 339 13.96 2.26 -1.67
C SER A 339 13.59 0.91 -2.26
N GLY A 340 14.32 0.48 -3.30
CA GLY A 340 14.11 -0.81 -3.95
C GLY A 340 14.29 -1.98 -3.00
N PHE A 341 15.37 -1.97 -2.20
CA PHE A 341 15.63 -3.00 -1.20
C PHE A 341 14.56 -3.00 -0.09
N THR A 342 14.27 -1.83 0.49
CA THR A 342 13.29 -1.67 1.57
C THR A 342 11.92 -2.16 1.16
N GLN A 343 11.43 -1.74 -0.01
CA GLN A 343 10.10 -2.10 -0.48
C GLN A 343 10.06 -3.54 -1.01
N GLY A 344 11.09 -3.98 -1.75
CA GLY A 344 11.16 -5.34 -2.28
C GLY A 344 11.15 -6.38 -1.16
N VAL A 345 12.10 -6.29 -0.22
CA VAL A 345 12.16 -7.20 0.95
C VAL A 345 10.94 -7.00 1.85
N GLY A 346 10.58 -5.73 2.12
CA GLY A 346 9.48 -5.40 3.02
C GLY A 346 8.14 -5.95 2.57
N TYR A 347 7.75 -5.75 1.31
CA TYR A 347 6.51 -6.31 0.80
C TYR A 347 6.53 -7.84 0.67
N THR A 348 7.69 -8.43 0.34
CA THR A 348 7.82 -9.90 0.31
C THR A 348 7.51 -10.51 1.67
N VAL A 349 8.02 -9.91 2.75
CA VAL A 349 7.72 -10.37 4.11
C VAL A 349 6.29 -10.03 4.51
N ALA A 350 5.80 -8.85 4.14
CA ALA A 350 4.44 -8.42 4.44
C ALA A 350 3.36 -9.32 3.84
N CYS A 351 3.62 -9.99 2.70
CA CYS A 351 2.71 -10.97 2.12
C CYS A 351 2.28 -12.06 3.12
N LEU A 352 3.18 -12.46 4.00
CA LEU A 352 2.92 -13.54 4.95
C LEU A 352 1.95 -13.14 6.07
N GLY A 353 1.78 -11.83 6.31
CA GLY A 353 0.98 -11.33 7.42
C GLY A 353 -0.46 -11.83 7.44
N PRO A 354 -1.28 -11.47 6.43
CA PRO A 354 -2.68 -11.87 6.39
C PRO A 354 -2.86 -13.38 6.36
N LEU A 355 -1.98 -14.11 5.64
CA LEU A 355 -2.01 -15.56 5.54
C LEU A 355 -1.75 -16.23 6.90
N LEU A 356 -0.61 -15.89 7.53
CA LEU A 356 -0.24 -16.51 8.81
C LEU A 356 -1.21 -16.14 9.93
N PHE A 357 -1.78 -14.93 9.88
CA PHE A 357 -2.80 -14.53 10.86
C PHE A 357 -4.03 -15.45 10.78
N GLY A 358 -4.51 -15.76 9.58
CA GLY A 358 -5.61 -16.70 9.36
C GLY A 358 -5.25 -18.16 9.69
N VAL A 359 -4.06 -18.61 9.29
CA VAL A 359 -3.58 -19.96 9.62
C VAL A 359 -3.51 -20.18 11.14
N PHE A 360 -2.99 -19.21 11.89
CA PHE A 360 -2.96 -19.29 13.34
C PHE A 360 -4.35 -19.30 13.96
N HIS A 361 -5.29 -18.54 13.41
CA HIS A 361 -6.69 -18.58 13.83
C HIS A 361 -7.29 -19.97 13.60
N ASP A 362 -7.15 -20.54 12.39
CA ASP A 362 -7.70 -21.86 12.07
C ASP A 362 -7.11 -23.00 12.93
N LEU A 363 -5.78 -22.94 13.18
CA LEU A 363 -5.09 -23.95 13.97
C LEU A 363 -5.43 -23.90 15.47
N THR A 364 -5.74 -22.72 16.01
CA THR A 364 -5.97 -22.53 17.46
C THR A 364 -7.42 -22.25 17.79
N SER A 365 -8.30 -22.19 16.79
CA SER A 365 -9.73 -21.85 16.92
C SER A 365 -9.95 -20.55 17.73
N GLY A 366 -9.07 -19.56 17.54
CA GLY A 366 -9.14 -18.28 18.23
C GLY A 366 -8.04 -17.31 17.85
N TRP A 367 -8.16 -16.08 18.29
CA TRP A 367 -7.29 -14.97 17.88
C TRP A 367 -5.98 -14.85 18.66
N THR A 368 -5.78 -15.65 19.73
CA THR A 368 -4.62 -15.54 20.64
C THR A 368 -3.29 -15.69 19.90
N ALA A 369 -3.13 -16.76 19.12
CA ALA A 369 -1.90 -17.02 18.39
C ALA A 369 -1.67 -15.98 17.28
N SER A 370 -2.75 -15.51 16.64
CA SER A 370 -2.72 -14.48 15.61
C SER A 370 -2.23 -13.14 16.18
N PHE A 371 -2.74 -12.70 17.33
CA PHE A 371 -2.27 -11.47 17.98
C PHE A 371 -0.87 -11.61 18.59
N ALA A 372 -0.48 -12.80 19.07
CA ALA A 372 0.91 -13.07 19.48
C ALA A 372 1.87 -12.90 18.30
N PHE A 373 1.54 -13.42 17.13
CA PHE A 373 2.32 -13.24 15.90
C PHE A 373 2.44 -11.74 15.53
N MET A 374 1.36 -10.97 15.60
CA MET A 374 1.40 -9.52 15.35
C MET A 374 2.28 -8.79 16.37
N THR A 375 2.26 -9.21 17.63
CA THR A 375 3.12 -8.64 18.67
C THR A 375 4.60 -8.88 18.38
N VAL A 376 4.96 -10.06 17.89
CA VAL A 376 6.33 -10.36 17.42
C VAL A 376 6.68 -9.47 16.23
N ALA A 377 5.77 -9.28 15.27
CA ALA A 377 5.99 -8.38 14.14
C ALA A 377 6.26 -6.93 14.60
N VAL A 378 5.53 -6.42 15.60
CA VAL A 378 5.78 -5.09 16.19
C VAL A 378 7.15 -5.04 16.89
N ALA A 379 7.57 -6.09 17.57
CA ALA A 379 8.91 -6.15 18.18
C ALA A 379 10.02 -6.08 17.10
N VAL A 380 9.86 -6.79 15.99
CA VAL A 380 10.77 -6.72 14.85
C VAL A 380 10.74 -5.33 14.20
N LEU A 381 9.56 -4.69 14.09
CA LEU A 381 9.41 -3.32 13.62
C LEU A 381 10.25 -2.35 14.47
N VAL A 382 10.13 -2.41 15.80
CA VAL A 382 10.85 -1.52 16.73
C VAL A 382 12.36 -1.74 16.64
N THR A 383 12.82 -3.00 16.58
CA THR A 383 14.24 -3.31 16.43
C THR A 383 14.80 -2.84 15.09
N GLY A 384 14.05 -3.00 14.00
CA GLY A 384 14.39 -2.45 12.68
C GLY A 384 14.45 -0.93 12.69
N ALA A 385 13.44 -0.28 13.26
CA ALA A 385 13.36 1.16 13.36
C ALA A 385 14.49 1.77 14.20
N TYR A 386 14.94 1.07 15.24
CA TYR A 386 16.11 1.51 16.04
C TYR A 386 17.35 1.69 15.16
N GLN A 387 17.56 0.82 14.16
CA GLN A 387 18.68 0.98 13.23
C GLN A 387 18.40 2.04 12.13
N ALA A 388 17.15 2.07 11.62
CA ALA A 388 16.74 3.00 10.58
C ALA A 388 16.75 4.46 11.02
N CYS A 389 16.40 4.74 12.29
CA CYS A 389 16.31 6.08 12.84
C CYS A 389 17.68 6.66 13.24
N LYS A 390 18.75 5.86 13.36
CA LYS A 390 20.10 6.36 13.64
C LYS A 390 20.55 7.32 12.53
N PRO A 391 21.28 8.41 12.86
CA PRO A 391 21.79 9.38 11.90
C PRO A 391 22.99 8.81 11.10
N ARG A 392 22.75 7.76 10.35
CA ARG A 392 23.72 7.09 9.46
C ARG A 392 23.12 7.02 8.06
N VAL A 393 23.95 7.05 7.03
CA VAL A 393 23.51 6.88 5.65
C VAL A 393 23.96 5.53 5.10
N VAL A 394 23.21 5.03 4.11
CA VAL A 394 23.45 3.70 3.53
C VAL A 394 24.81 3.60 2.88
N GLU A 395 25.31 4.71 2.29
CA GLU A 395 26.59 4.80 1.62
C GLU A 395 27.79 4.63 2.57
N ASP A 396 27.65 4.92 3.87
CA ASP A 396 28.72 4.70 4.84
C ASP A 396 29.15 3.23 4.92
N SER A 397 28.23 2.30 4.64
CA SER A 397 28.50 0.87 4.60
C SER A 397 29.17 0.39 3.30
N TRP A 398 29.20 1.23 2.25
CA TRP A 398 29.81 0.84 0.96
C TRP A 398 31.33 1.06 0.95
N ASN A 399 31.81 2.04 1.72
CA ASN A 399 33.21 2.45 1.75
C ASN A 399 34.05 1.72 2.81
N SER A 400 33.47 0.83 3.61
CA SER A 400 34.23 0.01 4.56
C SER A 400 34.99 -1.11 3.83
N ARG A 401 36.07 -0.75 3.11
CA ARG A 401 37.15 -1.71 2.81
C ARG A 401 37.74 -2.14 4.16
N PRO A 402 37.94 -3.44 4.42
CA PRO A 402 38.76 -3.84 5.55
C PRO A 402 40.11 -3.16 5.36
N ILE A 403 40.54 -2.36 6.36
CA ILE A 403 41.91 -1.88 6.44
C ILE A 403 42.75 -3.16 6.50
N SER A 404 43.44 -3.48 5.43
CA SER A 404 44.48 -4.49 5.43
C SER A 404 45.58 -3.93 6.35
N VAL A 405 45.63 -4.39 7.58
CA VAL A 405 46.79 -4.22 8.46
C VAL A 405 47.88 -5.06 7.83
N GLY A 406 48.81 -4.43 7.10
CA GLY A 406 50.05 -5.00 6.64
C GLY A 406 51.08 -5.02 7.79
#